data_cd300a926a7c92a685f9abe840c8e0a7
#
_entry.id   cd300a926a7c92a685f9abe840c8e0a7
#
_cell.length_a   1.000
_cell.length_b   1.000
_cell.length_c   1.000
_cell.angle_alpha   90.00
_cell.angle_beta   90.00
_cell.angle_gamma   90.00
#
_symmetry.space_group_name_H-M   'P 1'
#
loop_
_entity.id
_entity.type
_entity.pdbx_description
1 polymer ?
#
loop_
_entity_poly.entity_id
_entity_poly.type
_entity_poly.pdbx_seq_one_letter_code
_entity_poly.pdbx_strand_id
1 'polypeptide(L)'
;MDLRIDFASLTSAAGNLQGILDATERSSTLAQGTTLGAGYSGMPELSALGAAHGAVLTGGAGSALTILKNFAQQIDWGRYNLERNHDLFENHELGFAQAFTHGDLGGAVHAIKDLATARPDGGFGNFSFPAPAITPNASLADVIAKLASTDTGQAAQAGESWNTMSAEAATIAAQLTNTAAQLQATNDGTAVDAACRVITDMAQVATQFSANAAHMAATVTYLATIPAAFTPSLVAMKTATDIIQDPVEKTAAEKLALTHFYSVYGPAIQAAIPATRNLTQPLPGGGGGGGVAGMTEQGGQGFPTVQQ
;
A
#
# COMPACT_ATOMS: atom_id res chain seq x y z
N MET A 1 -19.81 27.79 -27.46
CA MET A 1 -18.51 27.23 -27.11
C MET A 1 -18.06 26.42 -28.31
N ASP A 2 -16.95 26.79 -28.90
CA ASP A 2 -16.41 26.04 -30.02
C ASP A 2 -15.77 24.77 -29.43
N LEU A 3 -16.21 23.60 -29.91
CA LEU A 3 -15.62 22.31 -29.55
C LEU A 3 -14.24 22.23 -30.20
N ARG A 4 -13.19 22.08 -29.40
CA ARG A 4 -11.83 21.91 -29.85
C ARG A 4 -11.33 20.55 -29.41
N ILE A 5 -10.95 19.69 -30.34
CA ILE A 5 -10.40 18.36 -30.07
C ILE A 5 -9.06 18.21 -30.81
N ASP A 6 -8.02 17.87 -30.06
CA ASP A 6 -6.71 17.52 -30.58
C ASP A 6 -6.55 15.99 -30.51
N PHE A 7 -6.67 15.31 -31.64
CA PHE A 7 -6.56 13.85 -31.73
C PHE A 7 -5.19 13.34 -31.33
N ALA A 8 -4.12 14.07 -31.60
CA ALA A 8 -2.78 13.67 -31.19
C ALA A 8 -2.65 13.64 -29.68
N SER A 9 -3.29 14.58 -28.98
CA SER A 9 -3.30 14.61 -27.52
C SER A 9 -4.12 13.47 -26.91
N LEU A 10 -5.24 13.09 -27.52
CA LEU A 10 -6.04 11.93 -27.09
C LEU A 10 -5.23 10.63 -27.22
N THR A 11 -4.57 10.42 -28.35
CA THR A 11 -3.69 9.26 -28.59
C THR A 11 -2.53 9.23 -27.59
N SER A 12 -1.90 10.39 -27.34
CA SER A 12 -0.84 10.52 -26.35
C SER A 12 -1.32 10.19 -24.94
N ALA A 13 -2.50 10.67 -24.56
CA ALA A 13 -3.09 10.38 -23.26
C ALA A 13 -3.42 8.88 -23.09
N ALA A 14 -3.97 8.22 -24.12
CA ALA A 14 -4.21 6.79 -24.12
C ALA A 14 -2.90 6.00 -23.97
N GLY A 15 -1.82 6.40 -24.68
CA GLY A 15 -0.49 5.82 -24.55
C GLY A 15 0.11 6.01 -23.15
N ASN A 16 -0.08 7.18 -22.53
CA ASN A 16 0.33 7.43 -21.16
C ASN A 16 -0.42 6.50 -20.18
N LEU A 17 -1.73 6.33 -20.34
CA LEU A 17 -2.52 5.41 -19.50
C LEU A 17 -2.09 3.96 -19.69
N GLN A 18 -1.67 3.53 -20.89
CA GLN A 18 -1.10 2.20 -21.09
C GLN A 18 0.21 2.02 -20.27
N GLY A 19 1.10 2.98 -20.28
CA GLY A 19 2.34 2.94 -19.48
C GLY A 19 2.04 2.88 -17.97
N ILE A 20 1.00 3.59 -17.52
CA ILE A 20 0.53 3.56 -16.13
C ILE A 20 -0.09 2.20 -15.78
N LEU A 21 -0.86 1.59 -16.69
CA LEU A 21 -1.40 0.24 -16.54
C LEU A 21 -0.27 -0.78 -16.33
N ASP A 22 0.75 -0.75 -17.19
CA ASP A 22 1.90 -1.65 -17.10
C ASP A 22 2.66 -1.48 -15.75
N ALA A 23 2.79 -0.25 -15.26
CA ALA A 23 3.39 0.03 -13.95
C ALA A 23 2.53 -0.54 -12.79
N THR A 24 1.21 -0.39 -12.87
CA THR A 24 0.28 -0.90 -11.86
C THR A 24 0.29 -2.44 -11.82
N GLU A 25 0.40 -3.10 -12.97
CA GLU A 25 0.52 -4.56 -13.06
C GLU A 25 1.82 -5.07 -12.46
N ARG A 26 2.94 -4.36 -12.66
CA ARG A 26 4.22 -4.68 -11.99
C ARG A 26 4.10 -4.58 -10.48
N SER A 27 3.49 -3.53 -9.95
CA SER A 27 3.20 -3.38 -8.51
C SER A 27 2.31 -4.52 -7.99
N SER A 28 1.30 -4.95 -8.76
CA SER A 28 0.45 -6.09 -8.42
C SER A 28 1.24 -7.40 -8.34
N THR A 29 2.15 -7.62 -9.28
CA THR A 29 3.05 -8.79 -9.31
C THR A 29 4.00 -8.78 -8.11
N LEU A 30 4.54 -7.61 -7.76
CA LEU A 30 5.40 -7.44 -6.59
C LEU A 30 4.64 -7.76 -5.30
N ALA A 31 3.41 -7.25 -5.13
CA ALA A 31 2.57 -7.56 -3.97
C ALA A 31 2.30 -9.06 -3.86
N GLN A 32 2.01 -9.73 -4.98
CA GLN A 32 1.74 -11.17 -5.03
C GLN A 32 2.99 -12.03 -4.74
N GLY A 33 4.16 -11.58 -5.17
CA GLY A 33 5.43 -12.29 -4.96
C GLY A 33 6.03 -12.13 -3.57
N THR A 34 5.50 -11.19 -2.77
CA THR A 34 6.03 -10.90 -1.43
C THR A 34 5.42 -11.84 -0.40
N THR A 35 6.28 -12.57 0.32
CA THR A 35 5.86 -13.53 1.35
C THR A 35 6.12 -12.97 2.74
N LEU A 36 5.07 -12.79 3.52
CA LEU A 36 5.13 -12.57 4.96
C LEU A 36 3.92 -13.27 5.57
N GLY A 37 4.11 -14.10 6.58
CA GLY A 37 3.03 -14.96 7.05
C GLY A 37 3.22 -15.46 8.47
N ALA A 38 2.38 -16.41 8.90
CA ALA A 38 2.42 -17.00 10.24
C ALA A 38 3.72 -17.75 10.53
N GLY A 39 4.46 -18.19 9.52
CA GLY A 39 5.78 -18.80 9.66
C GLY A 39 6.93 -17.83 9.97
N TYR A 40 6.62 -16.53 10.07
CA TYR A 40 7.61 -15.48 10.30
C TYR A 40 8.39 -15.65 11.61
N SER A 41 7.76 -16.11 12.69
CA SER A 41 8.38 -16.22 14.01
C SER A 41 7.80 -17.37 14.83
N GLY A 42 8.60 -17.93 15.73
CA GLY A 42 8.14 -18.81 16.80
C GLY A 42 7.42 -18.08 17.94
N MET A 43 7.56 -16.76 18.06
CA MET A 43 6.78 -15.94 19.00
C MET A 43 5.36 -15.77 18.46
N PRO A 44 4.29 -16.16 19.22
CA PRO A 44 2.92 -16.12 18.72
C PRO A 44 2.49 -14.73 18.25
N GLU A 45 2.89 -13.68 18.95
CA GLU A 45 2.56 -12.30 18.63
C GLU A 45 3.20 -11.83 17.33
N LEU A 46 4.47 -12.14 17.13
CA LEU A 46 5.20 -11.84 15.90
C LEU A 46 4.67 -12.65 14.73
N SER A 47 4.35 -13.93 14.94
CA SER A 47 3.68 -14.79 13.96
C SER A 47 2.33 -14.20 13.52
N ALA A 48 1.52 -13.75 14.47
CA ALA A 48 0.22 -13.11 14.19
C ALA A 48 0.39 -11.79 13.42
N LEU A 49 1.40 -10.95 13.79
CA LEU A 49 1.73 -9.74 13.05
C LEU A 49 2.20 -10.05 11.63
N GLY A 50 3.09 -11.03 11.46
CA GLY A 50 3.53 -11.47 10.13
C GLY A 50 2.37 -11.89 9.25
N ALA A 51 1.44 -12.72 9.78
CA ALA A 51 0.23 -13.11 9.06
C ALA A 51 -0.68 -11.92 8.73
N ALA A 52 -0.86 -10.98 9.65
CA ALA A 52 -1.69 -9.80 9.43
C ALA A 52 -1.09 -8.87 8.36
N HIS A 53 0.21 -8.60 8.41
CA HIS A 53 0.90 -7.83 7.37
C HIS A 53 0.85 -8.52 6.00
N GLY A 54 1.02 -9.85 5.95
CA GLY A 54 0.85 -10.62 4.72
C GLY A 54 -0.56 -10.55 4.15
N ALA A 55 -1.58 -10.55 5.01
CA ALA A 55 -2.96 -10.38 4.60
C ALA A 55 -3.25 -8.98 4.01
N VAL A 56 -2.56 -7.94 4.49
CA VAL A 56 -2.66 -6.59 3.88
C VAL A 56 -2.01 -6.56 2.49
N LEU A 57 -1.02 -7.40 2.21
CA LEU A 57 -0.45 -7.52 0.86
C LEU A 57 -1.41 -8.24 -0.11
N THR A 58 -1.97 -9.40 0.26
CA THR A 58 -2.65 -10.30 -0.69
C THR A 58 -4.03 -10.82 -0.24
N GLY A 59 -4.46 -10.55 0.98
CA GLY A 59 -5.52 -11.29 1.69
C GLY A 59 -6.92 -10.67 1.65
N GLY A 60 -7.45 -10.24 0.52
CA GLY A 60 -8.87 -9.85 0.43
C GLY A 60 -9.13 -8.43 -0.07
N ALA A 61 -10.36 -7.93 0.11
CA ALA A 61 -10.87 -6.72 -0.55
C ALA A 61 -10.07 -5.44 -0.27
N GLY A 62 -9.47 -5.30 0.92
CA GLY A 62 -8.65 -4.14 1.28
C GLY A 62 -7.15 -4.35 1.08
N SER A 63 -6.70 -5.48 0.52
CA SER A 63 -5.28 -5.76 0.28
C SER A 63 -4.71 -4.94 -0.86
N ALA A 64 -3.38 -4.71 -0.82
CA ALA A 64 -2.66 -4.02 -1.88
C ALA A 64 -2.91 -4.67 -3.24
N LEU A 65 -2.84 -5.99 -3.33
CA LEU A 65 -3.07 -6.74 -4.57
C LEU A 65 -4.47 -6.46 -5.15
N THR A 66 -5.52 -6.50 -4.33
CA THR A 66 -6.89 -6.26 -4.80
C THR A 66 -7.08 -4.81 -5.23
N ILE A 67 -6.53 -3.86 -4.46
CA ILE A 67 -6.59 -2.42 -4.78
C ILE A 67 -5.88 -2.14 -6.11
N LEU A 68 -4.66 -2.65 -6.30
CA LEU A 68 -3.90 -2.46 -7.53
C LEU A 68 -4.60 -3.09 -8.74
N LYS A 69 -5.22 -4.27 -8.61
CA LYS A 69 -6.03 -4.88 -9.68
C LYS A 69 -7.26 -4.04 -10.04
N ASN A 70 -7.99 -3.55 -9.04
CA ASN A 70 -9.14 -2.67 -9.28
C ASN A 70 -8.70 -1.35 -9.91
N PHE A 71 -7.57 -0.81 -9.50
CA PHE A 71 -6.99 0.40 -10.06
C PHE A 71 -6.58 0.20 -11.52
N ALA A 72 -5.92 -0.92 -11.85
CA ALA A 72 -5.59 -1.30 -13.23
C ALA A 72 -6.83 -1.37 -14.12
N GLN A 73 -7.92 -1.96 -13.64
CA GLN A 73 -9.19 -2.00 -14.38
C GLN A 73 -9.76 -0.60 -14.65
N GLN A 74 -9.64 0.33 -13.71
CA GLN A 74 -10.09 1.72 -13.93
C GLN A 74 -9.22 2.46 -14.95
N ILE A 75 -7.91 2.24 -14.91
CA ILE A 75 -6.97 2.82 -15.87
C ILE A 75 -7.26 2.28 -17.28
N ASP A 76 -7.42 0.97 -17.42
CA ASP A 76 -7.74 0.33 -18.71
C ASP A 76 -9.09 0.81 -19.25
N TRP A 77 -10.10 0.93 -18.40
CA TRP A 77 -11.38 1.55 -18.77
C TRP A 77 -11.21 2.99 -19.27
N GLY A 78 -10.40 3.81 -18.57
CA GLY A 78 -10.10 5.17 -18.99
C GLY A 78 -9.39 5.24 -20.34
N ARG A 79 -8.37 4.40 -20.53
CA ARG A 79 -7.63 4.25 -21.79
C ARG A 79 -8.56 3.86 -22.94
N TYR A 80 -9.34 2.80 -22.76
CA TYR A 80 -10.29 2.31 -23.76
C TYR A 80 -11.29 3.39 -24.17
N ASN A 81 -11.83 4.16 -23.22
CA ASN A 81 -12.77 5.24 -23.55
C ASN A 81 -12.10 6.40 -24.31
N LEU A 82 -10.83 6.72 -24.04
CA LEU A 82 -10.09 7.73 -24.81
C LEU A 82 -9.87 7.26 -26.26
N GLU A 83 -9.41 6.02 -26.45
CA GLU A 83 -9.20 5.43 -27.78
C GLU A 83 -10.52 5.38 -28.57
N ARG A 84 -11.58 4.92 -27.96
CA ARG A 84 -12.89 4.84 -28.60
C ARG A 84 -13.46 6.21 -28.95
N ASN A 85 -13.27 7.21 -28.13
CA ASN A 85 -13.68 8.58 -28.47
C ASN A 85 -12.87 9.13 -29.64
N HIS A 86 -11.55 8.85 -29.67
CA HIS A 86 -10.72 9.20 -30.84
C HIS A 86 -11.28 8.61 -32.13
N ASP A 87 -11.52 7.30 -32.18
CA ASP A 87 -12.03 6.61 -33.37
C ASP A 87 -13.41 7.12 -33.81
N LEU A 88 -14.25 7.49 -32.86
CA LEU A 88 -15.57 8.05 -33.16
C LEU A 88 -15.50 9.44 -33.76
N PHE A 89 -14.67 10.32 -33.21
CA PHE A 89 -14.49 11.66 -33.75
C PHE A 89 -13.87 11.59 -35.14
N GLU A 90 -12.85 10.75 -35.36
CA GLU A 90 -12.23 10.55 -36.67
C GLU A 90 -13.23 10.00 -37.71
N ASN A 91 -14.04 8.98 -37.36
CA ASN A 91 -15.06 8.45 -38.24
C ASN A 91 -16.21 9.42 -38.49
N HIS A 92 -16.57 10.28 -37.51
CA HIS A 92 -17.56 11.33 -37.70
C HIS A 92 -17.06 12.45 -38.63
N GLU A 93 -15.81 12.89 -38.49
CA GLU A 93 -15.24 13.87 -39.44
C GLU A 93 -15.21 13.31 -40.85
N LEU A 94 -14.80 12.04 -41.02
CA LEU A 94 -14.85 11.35 -42.31
C LEU A 94 -16.27 11.14 -42.80
N GLY A 95 -17.20 10.78 -41.92
CA GLY A 95 -18.62 10.64 -42.22
C GLY A 95 -19.31 11.97 -42.56
N PHE A 96 -18.99 13.04 -41.85
CA PHE A 96 -19.46 14.39 -42.21
C PHE A 96 -18.87 14.87 -43.53
N ALA A 97 -17.58 14.67 -43.78
CA ALA A 97 -16.96 15.01 -45.05
C ALA A 97 -17.59 14.24 -46.22
N GLN A 98 -17.88 12.96 -46.05
CA GLN A 98 -18.57 12.13 -47.05
C GLN A 98 -20.04 12.53 -47.22
N ALA A 99 -20.76 12.78 -46.12
CA ALA A 99 -22.15 13.23 -46.13
C ALA A 99 -22.29 14.61 -46.81
N PHE A 100 -21.34 15.51 -46.57
CA PHE A 100 -21.28 16.82 -47.26
C PHE A 100 -21.02 16.67 -48.75
N THR A 101 -20.23 15.67 -49.14
CA THR A 101 -19.91 15.40 -50.55
C THR A 101 -21.08 14.70 -51.27
N HIS A 102 -21.90 13.93 -50.59
CA HIS A 102 -22.98 13.11 -51.17
C HIS A 102 -24.40 13.56 -50.82
N GLY A 103 -24.57 14.62 -50.00
CA GLY A 103 -25.87 15.21 -49.68
C GLY A 103 -26.79 14.40 -48.77
N ASP A 104 -26.30 13.36 -48.10
CA ASP A 104 -27.11 12.50 -47.20
C ASP A 104 -26.67 12.65 -45.73
N LEU A 105 -27.40 13.49 -44.99
CA LEU A 105 -27.13 13.77 -43.56
C LEU A 105 -27.89 12.86 -42.58
N GLY A 106 -28.67 11.88 -43.08
CA GLY A 106 -29.58 11.07 -42.23
C GLY A 106 -28.92 9.92 -41.45
N GLY A 107 -27.75 9.43 -41.89
CA GLY A 107 -27.13 8.22 -41.32
C GLY A 107 -26.21 8.43 -40.12
N ALA A 108 -25.73 9.66 -39.94
CA ALA A 108 -24.63 9.92 -38.98
C ALA A 108 -25.07 10.04 -37.49
N VAL A 109 -26.36 10.23 -37.23
CA VAL A 109 -26.86 10.56 -35.87
C VAL A 109 -27.15 9.33 -34.99
N HIS A 110 -27.24 8.15 -35.56
CA HIS A 110 -27.66 6.93 -34.81
C HIS A 110 -26.55 6.17 -34.10
N ALA A 111 -25.27 6.43 -34.37
CA ALA A 111 -24.14 5.67 -33.84
C ALA A 111 -23.67 6.07 -32.43
N ILE A 112 -24.20 7.16 -31.85
CA ILE A 112 -23.66 7.74 -30.62
C ILE A 112 -24.24 7.12 -29.33
N LYS A 113 -25.28 6.33 -29.40
CA LYS A 113 -26.08 5.92 -28.23
C LYS A 113 -25.49 4.82 -27.34
N ASP A 114 -24.49 4.07 -27.79
CA ASP A 114 -23.96 2.89 -27.07
C ASP A 114 -22.51 3.04 -26.54
N LEU A 115 -22.10 4.25 -26.19
CA LEU A 115 -20.68 4.59 -26.08
C LEU A 115 -20.07 4.63 -24.68
N ALA A 116 -20.86 4.65 -23.64
CA ALA A 116 -20.33 4.68 -22.27
C ALA A 116 -20.39 3.28 -21.67
N THR A 117 -19.30 2.55 -21.72
CA THR A 117 -19.12 1.42 -20.80
C THR A 117 -19.13 1.96 -19.36
N ALA A 118 -19.92 1.32 -18.49
CA ALA A 118 -19.96 1.74 -17.08
C ALA A 118 -18.55 1.67 -16.49
N ARG A 119 -18.16 2.72 -15.75
CA ARG A 119 -16.88 2.71 -15.01
C ARG A 119 -16.87 1.53 -14.06
N PRO A 120 -15.79 0.74 -14.01
CA PRO A 120 -15.64 -0.31 -13.03
C PRO A 120 -15.81 0.23 -11.61
N ASP A 121 -16.51 -0.52 -10.75
CA ASP A 121 -16.71 -0.10 -9.37
C ASP A 121 -15.35 -0.02 -8.66
N GLY A 122 -15.01 1.16 -8.17
CA GLY A 122 -13.76 1.46 -7.48
C GLY A 122 -13.79 1.04 -6.00
N GLY A 123 -14.49 -0.04 -5.67
CA GLY A 123 -14.64 -0.54 -4.31
C GLY A 123 -13.31 -0.86 -3.63
N PHE A 124 -12.65 0.18 -3.11
CA PHE A 124 -11.45 0.04 -2.30
C PHE A 124 -11.85 -0.24 -0.85
N GLY A 125 -11.88 -1.54 -0.49
CA GLY A 125 -12.30 -2.00 0.82
C GLY A 125 -11.30 -1.67 1.95
N ASN A 126 -11.80 -1.78 3.19
CA ASN A 126 -10.96 -1.77 4.36
C ASN A 126 -10.32 -3.15 4.57
N PHE A 127 -9.11 -3.18 5.11
CA PHE A 127 -8.53 -4.41 5.63
C PHE A 127 -8.70 -4.52 7.15
N SER A 128 -8.70 -5.74 7.65
CA SER A 128 -8.68 -6.04 9.08
C SER A 128 -7.25 -6.28 9.53
N PHE A 129 -6.86 -5.67 10.65
CA PHE A 129 -5.57 -5.89 11.28
C PHE A 129 -5.80 -6.11 12.79
N PRO A 130 -6.02 -7.35 13.22
CA PRO A 130 -6.26 -7.66 14.63
C PRO A 130 -4.99 -7.46 15.45
N ALA A 131 -5.12 -6.81 16.61
CA ALA A 131 -4.03 -6.73 17.56
C ALA A 131 -3.77 -8.13 18.15
N PRO A 132 -2.52 -8.63 18.14
CA PRO A 132 -2.21 -9.92 18.72
C PRO A 132 -2.33 -9.86 20.25
N ALA A 133 -2.82 -10.95 20.84
CA ALA A 133 -2.84 -11.11 22.29
C ALA A 133 -1.43 -11.48 22.77
N ILE A 134 -0.95 -10.82 23.82
CA ILE A 134 0.33 -11.18 24.46
C ILE A 134 0.15 -12.45 25.28
N THR A 135 0.89 -13.49 24.95
CA THR A 135 0.84 -14.78 25.63
C THR A 135 2.18 -15.01 26.37
N PRO A 136 2.18 -15.02 27.71
CA PRO A 136 3.39 -15.27 28.49
C PRO A 136 3.99 -16.65 28.18
N ASN A 137 5.28 -16.69 27.91
CA ASN A 137 6.04 -17.93 27.75
C ASN A 137 6.47 -18.51 29.10
N ALA A 138 6.81 -19.81 29.11
CA ALA A 138 7.10 -20.53 30.34
C ALA A 138 8.49 -20.19 30.93
N SER A 139 9.47 -19.78 30.10
CA SER A 139 10.83 -19.49 30.54
C SER A 139 11.55 -18.49 29.64
N LEU A 140 12.64 -17.88 30.15
CA LEU A 140 13.52 -17.02 29.36
C LEU A 140 14.14 -17.77 28.18
N ALA A 141 14.50 -19.04 28.37
CA ALA A 141 15.07 -19.87 27.31
C ALA A 141 14.11 -20.08 26.16
N ASP A 142 12.82 -20.30 26.44
CA ASP A 142 11.77 -20.45 25.44
C ASP A 142 11.56 -19.15 24.64
N VAL A 143 11.50 -17.99 25.31
CA VAL A 143 11.41 -16.69 24.64
C VAL A 143 12.60 -16.44 23.71
N ILE A 144 13.84 -16.68 24.20
CA ILE A 144 15.06 -16.50 23.41
C ILE A 144 15.04 -17.39 22.17
N ALA A 145 14.71 -18.68 22.33
CA ALA A 145 14.64 -19.63 21.22
C ALA A 145 13.60 -19.21 20.18
N LYS A 146 12.43 -18.77 20.61
CA LYS A 146 11.35 -18.31 19.72
C LYS A 146 11.70 -17.02 19.00
N LEU A 147 12.32 -16.04 19.67
CA LEU A 147 12.82 -14.83 19.02
C LEU A 147 13.92 -15.14 18.02
N ALA A 148 14.84 -16.03 18.35
CA ALA A 148 15.93 -16.46 17.47
C ALA A 148 15.41 -17.19 16.21
N SER A 149 14.23 -17.79 16.25
CA SER A 149 13.59 -18.44 15.09
C SER A 149 12.88 -17.44 14.16
N THR A 150 12.91 -16.14 14.44
CA THR A 150 12.24 -15.14 13.62
C THR A 150 13.03 -14.90 12.33
N ASP A 151 12.36 -15.04 11.19
CA ASP A 151 12.91 -14.74 9.87
C ASP A 151 12.77 -13.24 9.54
N THR A 152 13.70 -12.45 10.09
CA THR A 152 13.71 -10.99 9.84
C THR A 152 13.89 -10.62 8.38
N GLY A 153 14.43 -11.54 7.55
CA GLY A 153 14.58 -11.36 6.11
C GLY A 153 13.24 -11.24 5.40
N GLN A 154 12.24 -12.03 5.79
CA GLN A 154 10.89 -11.91 5.23
C GLN A 154 10.28 -10.52 5.47
N ALA A 155 10.38 -9.99 6.69
CA ALA A 155 9.86 -8.67 7.00
C ALA A 155 10.66 -7.56 6.30
N ALA A 156 11.99 -7.68 6.21
CA ALA A 156 12.81 -6.73 5.47
C ALA A 156 12.42 -6.68 3.98
N GLN A 157 12.27 -7.85 3.34
CA GLN A 157 11.83 -7.95 1.94
C GLN A 157 10.42 -7.38 1.74
N ALA A 158 9.50 -7.65 2.65
CA ALA A 158 8.15 -7.09 2.59
C ALA A 158 8.15 -5.55 2.75
N GLY A 159 9.00 -5.02 3.63
CA GLY A 159 9.22 -3.57 3.77
C GLY A 159 9.75 -2.92 2.49
N GLU A 160 10.71 -3.56 1.83
CA GLU A 160 11.25 -3.09 0.54
C GLU A 160 10.19 -3.14 -0.57
N SER A 161 9.38 -4.20 -0.63
CA SER A 161 8.26 -4.30 -1.57
C SER A 161 7.25 -3.17 -1.37
N TRP A 162 6.90 -2.84 -0.13
CA TRP A 162 6.04 -1.71 0.19
C TRP A 162 6.64 -0.37 -0.23
N ASN A 163 7.95 -0.15 -0.01
CA ASN A 163 8.65 1.06 -0.45
C ASN A 163 8.64 1.19 -1.98
N THR A 164 8.86 0.10 -2.70
CA THR A 164 8.81 0.07 -4.16
C THR A 164 7.41 0.41 -4.67
N MET A 165 6.36 -0.22 -4.12
CA MET A 165 4.97 0.09 -4.47
C MET A 165 4.61 1.55 -4.15
N SER A 166 5.12 2.11 -3.05
CA SER A 166 4.94 3.52 -2.71
C SER A 166 5.55 4.45 -3.76
N ALA A 167 6.79 4.21 -4.16
CA ALA A 167 7.49 5.02 -5.16
C ALA A 167 6.83 4.93 -6.55
N GLU A 168 6.41 3.73 -6.96
CA GLU A 168 5.69 3.53 -8.22
C GLU A 168 4.34 4.25 -8.20
N ALA A 169 3.57 4.16 -7.11
CA ALA A 169 2.28 4.84 -6.98
C ALA A 169 2.42 6.37 -7.00
N ALA A 170 3.48 6.92 -6.41
CA ALA A 170 3.79 8.36 -6.51
C ALA A 170 4.07 8.78 -7.97
N THR A 171 4.82 7.95 -8.70
CA THR A 171 5.10 8.17 -10.12
C THR A 171 3.83 8.10 -10.95
N ILE A 172 2.98 7.11 -10.73
CA ILE A 172 1.66 6.96 -11.36
C ILE A 172 0.80 8.20 -11.11
N ALA A 173 0.73 8.68 -9.87
CA ALA A 173 -0.05 9.87 -9.51
C ALA A 173 0.41 11.11 -10.29
N ALA A 174 1.72 11.31 -10.41
CA ALA A 174 2.30 12.41 -11.18
C ALA A 174 1.99 12.28 -12.69
N GLN A 175 2.11 11.09 -13.26
CA GLN A 175 1.79 10.81 -14.66
C GLN A 175 0.31 11.06 -14.97
N LEU A 176 -0.60 10.60 -14.11
CA LEU A 176 -2.05 10.85 -14.24
C LEU A 176 -2.35 12.36 -14.20
N THR A 177 -1.76 13.08 -13.24
CA THR A 177 -1.93 14.54 -13.13
C THR A 177 -1.45 15.26 -14.40
N ASN A 178 -0.29 14.88 -14.93
CA ASN A 178 0.25 15.45 -16.16
C ASN A 178 -0.63 15.11 -17.37
N THR A 179 -1.15 13.89 -17.46
CA THR A 179 -2.06 13.46 -18.54
C THR A 179 -3.37 14.29 -18.53
N ALA A 180 -3.96 14.50 -17.36
CA ALA A 180 -5.16 15.36 -17.23
C ALA A 180 -4.86 16.80 -17.65
N ALA A 181 -3.73 17.36 -17.19
CA ALA A 181 -3.32 18.72 -17.56
C ALA A 181 -3.08 18.89 -19.07
N GLN A 182 -2.44 17.93 -19.71
CA GLN A 182 -2.21 17.94 -21.16
C GLN A 182 -3.52 17.85 -21.95
N LEU A 183 -4.45 16.97 -21.55
CA LEU A 183 -5.76 16.87 -22.17
C LEU A 183 -6.51 18.19 -22.07
N GLN A 184 -6.54 18.82 -20.90
CA GLN A 184 -7.24 20.08 -20.65
C GLN A 184 -6.63 21.27 -21.39
N ALA A 185 -5.31 21.26 -21.63
CA ALA A 185 -4.61 22.34 -22.34
C ALA A 185 -4.92 22.39 -23.85
N THR A 186 -5.23 21.22 -24.43
CA THR A 186 -5.33 21.08 -25.91
C THR A 186 -6.76 20.81 -26.38
N ASN A 187 -7.67 20.47 -25.48
CA ASN A 187 -9.07 20.11 -25.80
C ASN A 187 -10.05 20.88 -24.93
N ASP A 188 -11.22 21.17 -25.50
CA ASP A 188 -12.34 21.83 -24.81
C ASP A 188 -13.63 21.01 -24.95
N GLY A 189 -14.43 20.99 -23.89
CA GLY A 189 -15.77 20.40 -23.91
C GLY A 189 -16.08 19.53 -22.69
N THR A 190 -17.37 19.30 -22.45
CA THR A 190 -17.86 18.59 -21.25
C THR A 190 -17.36 17.16 -21.12
N ALA A 191 -17.11 16.47 -22.25
CA ALA A 191 -16.56 15.13 -22.27
C ALA A 191 -15.08 15.12 -21.81
N VAL A 192 -14.30 16.11 -22.27
CA VAL A 192 -12.90 16.30 -21.85
C VAL A 192 -12.83 16.62 -20.37
N ASP A 193 -13.67 17.53 -19.89
CA ASP A 193 -13.76 17.88 -18.46
C ASP A 193 -14.10 16.65 -17.59
N ALA A 194 -14.98 15.78 -18.08
CA ALA A 194 -15.35 14.56 -17.38
C ALA A 194 -14.19 13.56 -17.35
N ALA A 195 -13.46 13.38 -18.45
CA ALA A 195 -12.29 12.54 -18.54
C ALA A 195 -11.16 13.05 -17.62
N CYS A 196 -10.89 14.36 -17.64
CA CYS A 196 -9.88 14.98 -16.77
C CYS A 196 -10.23 14.81 -15.29
N ARG A 197 -11.49 14.94 -14.90
CA ARG A 197 -11.93 14.67 -13.51
C ARG A 197 -11.66 13.23 -13.11
N VAL A 198 -12.03 12.25 -13.94
CA VAL A 198 -11.78 10.83 -13.66
C VAL A 198 -10.30 10.54 -13.50
N ILE A 199 -9.46 11.08 -14.40
CA ILE A 199 -8.00 10.90 -14.32
C ILE A 199 -7.44 11.56 -13.05
N THR A 200 -7.95 12.73 -12.66
CA THR A 200 -7.56 13.42 -11.43
C THR A 200 -7.98 12.63 -10.17
N ASP A 201 -9.18 12.05 -10.16
CA ASP A 201 -9.63 11.18 -9.07
C ASP A 201 -8.71 9.96 -8.93
N MET A 202 -8.33 9.34 -10.05
CA MET A 202 -7.35 8.23 -10.05
C MET A 202 -5.99 8.69 -9.53
N ALA A 203 -5.51 9.89 -9.89
CA ALA A 203 -4.26 10.45 -9.36
C ALA A 203 -4.32 10.62 -7.84
N GLN A 204 -5.45 11.06 -7.30
CA GLN A 204 -5.65 11.19 -5.85
C GLN A 204 -5.62 9.83 -5.15
N VAL A 205 -6.26 8.80 -5.70
CA VAL A 205 -6.21 7.43 -5.17
C VAL A 205 -4.78 6.90 -5.14
N ALA A 206 -4.01 7.09 -6.22
CA ALA A 206 -2.61 6.69 -6.30
C ALA A 206 -1.75 7.44 -5.26
N THR A 207 -1.98 8.73 -5.04
CA THR A 207 -1.31 9.52 -3.99
C THR A 207 -1.57 8.97 -2.60
N GLN A 208 -2.83 8.64 -2.27
CA GLN A 208 -3.19 8.08 -0.98
C GLN A 208 -2.58 6.68 -0.79
N PHE A 209 -2.63 5.85 -1.84
CA PHE A 209 -2.00 4.54 -1.81
C PHE A 209 -0.49 4.64 -1.58
N SER A 210 0.20 5.57 -2.26
CA SER A 210 1.63 5.83 -2.05
C SER A 210 1.96 6.16 -0.58
N ALA A 211 1.23 7.10 0.02
CA ALA A 211 1.44 7.49 1.42
C ALA A 211 1.20 6.33 2.39
N ASN A 212 0.12 5.55 2.18
CA ASN A 212 -0.18 4.40 3.01
C ASN A 212 0.82 3.26 2.82
N ALA A 213 1.30 3.02 1.59
CA ALA A 213 2.34 2.03 1.30
C ALA A 213 3.66 2.39 2.00
N ALA A 214 4.07 3.66 2.03
CA ALA A 214 5.21 4.12 2.79
C ALA A 214 5.04 3.88 4.30
N HIS A 215 3.84 4.13 4.84
CA HIS A 215 3.52 3.83 6.24
C HIS A 215 3.58 2.32 6.52
N MET A 216 3.05 1.48 5.62
CA MET A 216 3.17 0.02 5.74
C MET A 216 4.62 -0.45 5.69
N ALA A 217 5.45 0.13 4.82
CA ALA A 217 6.88 -0.15 4.76
C ALA A 217 7.56 0.13 6.11
N ALA A 218 7.28 1.28 6.72
CA ALA A 218 7.85 1.65 8.01
C ALA A 218 7.44 0.67 9.13
N THR A 219 6.16 0.28 9.21
CA THR A 219 5.68 -0.65 10.24
C THR A 219 6.23 -2.06 10.06
N VAL A 220 6.34 -2.55 8.82
CA VAL A 220 6.94 -3.87 8.52
C VAL A 220 8.44 -3.87 8.77
N THR A 221 9.15 -2.80 8.41
CA THR A 221 10.58 -2.66 8.72
C THR A 221 10.82 -2.63 10.23
N TYR A 222 9.96 -1.94 10.98
CA TYR A 222 10.02 -1.94 12.44
C TYR A 222 9.81 -3.35 13.01
N LEU A 223 8.86 -4.13 12.47
CA LEU A 223 8.64 -5.53 12.86
C LEU A 223 9.93 -6.37 12.75
N ALA A 224 10.74 -6.14 11.69
CA ALA A 224 12.01 -6.82 11.50
C ALA A 224 13.07 -6.48 12.59
N THR A 225 12.94 -5.33 13.25
CA THR A 225 13.92 -4.91 14.28
C THR A 225 13.63 -5.48 15.68
N ILE A 226 12.42 -5.92 15.96
CA ILE A 226 11.98 -6.37 17.29
C ILE A 226 12.88 -7.49 17.85
N PRO A 227 13.18 -8.59 17.12
CA PRO A 227 14.02 -9.66 17.66
C PRO A 227 15.42 -9.17 18.07
N ALA A 228 16.05 -8.34 17.24
CA ALA A 228 17.38 -7.80 17.51
C ALA A 228 17.38 -6.85 18.71
N ALA A 229 16.31 -6.10 18.92
CA ALA A 229 16.18 -5.17 20.04
C ALA A 229 16.06 -5.88 21.40
N PHE A 230 15.41 -7.05 21.45
CA PHE A 230 15.11 -7.73 22.71
C PHE A 230 16.05 -8.89 23.06
N THR A 231 16.61 -9.58 22.06
CA THR A 231 17.46 -10.76 22.30
C THR A 231 18.64 -10.51 23.23
N PRO A 232 19.44 -9.42 23.10
CA PRO A 232 20.60 -9.19 23.96
C PRO A 232 20.23 -9.06 25.44
N SER A 233 19.17 -8.30 25.75
CA SER A 233 18.74 -8.11 27.14
C SER A 233 18.19 -9.41 27.75
N LEU A 234 17.46 -10.23 26.99
CA LEU A 234 16.97 -11.52 27.43
C LEU A 234 18.12 -12.50 27.72
N VAL A 235 19.14 -12.53 26.87
CA VAL A 235 20.35 -13.36 27.09
C VAL A 235 21.08 -12.90 28.35
N ALA A 236 21.22 -11.59 28.59
CA ALA A 236 21.83 -11.08 29.81
C ALA A 236 21.00 -11.44 31.06
N MET A 237 19.65 -11.30 31.01
CA MET A 237 18.76 -11.71 32.10
C MET A 237 18.87 -13.22 32.38
N LYS A 238 18.91 -14.04 31.32
CA LYS A 238 19.08 -15.50 31.47
C LYS A 238 20.42 -15.85 32.12
N THR A 239 21.49 -15.21 31.67
CA THR A 239 22.82 -15.44 32.25
C THR A 239 22.83 -15.08 33.74
N ALA A 240 22.20 -13.93 34.11
CA ALA A 240 22.11 -13.52 35.52
C ALA A 240 21.26 -14.48 36.36
N THR A 241 20.21 -15.08 35.82
CA THR A 241 19.38 -16.07 36.55
C THR A 241 20.06 -17.44 36.64
N ASP A 242 20.88 -17.81 35.68
CA ASP A 242 21.54 -19.11 35.64
C ASP A 242 22.63 -19.28 36.73
N ILE A 243 23.22 -18.21 37.25
CA ILE A 243 24.17 -18.24 38.33
C ILE A 243 23.55 -18.41 39.73
N ILE A 244 22.19 -18.25 39.85
CA ILE A 244 21.48 -18.44 41.11
C ILE A 244 21.39 -19.94 41.41
N GLN A 245 21.95 -20.33 42.57
CA GLN A 245 21.99 -21.75 42.98
C GLN A 245 20.70 -22.24 43.64
N ASP A 246 19.99 -21.34 44.35
CA ASP A 246 18.70 -21.69 44.96
C ASP A 246 17.61 -21.77 43.90
N PRO A 247 16.94 -22.92 43.73
CA PRO A 247 15.90 -23.07 42.70
C PRO A 247 14.66 -22.21 42.91
N VAL A 248 14.34 -21.86 44.16
CA VAL A 248 13.19 -20.98 44.46
C VAL A 248 13.53 -19.54 44.08
N GLU A 249 14.73 -19.09 44.48
CA GLU A 249 15.20 -17.73 44.08
C GLU A 249 15.37 -17.62 42.58
N LYS A 250 15.91 -18.66 41.92
CA LYS A 250 16.06 -18.70 40.47
C LYS A 250 14.70 -18.57 39.76
N THR A 251 13.70 -19.33 40.20
CA THR A 251 12.37 -19.29 39.63
C THR A 251 11.72 -17.89 39.84
N ALA A 252 11.90 -17.28 41.00
CA ALA A 252 11.39 -15.96 41.29
C ALA A 252 12.08 -14.89 40.40
N ALA A 253 13.40 -14.99 40.22
CA ALA A 253 14.18 -14.08 39.37
C ALA A 253 13.79 -14.21 37.88
N GLU A 254 13.60 -15.43 37.36
CA GLU A 254 13.12 -15.68 35.99
C GLU A 254 11.72 -15.07 35.76
N LYS A 255 10.81 -15.25 36.73
CA LYS A 255 9.46 -14.68 36.65
C LYS A 255 9.49 -13.15 36.62
N LEU A 256 10.36 -12.53 37.44
CA LEU A 256 10.53 -11.09 37.45
C LEU A 256 11.09 -10.58 36.09
N ALA A 257 12.10 -11.28 35.55
CA ALA A 257 12.71 -10.95 34.25
C ALA A 257 11.70 -11.07 33.10
N LEU A 258 10.87 -12.12 33.09
CA LEU A 258 9.77 -12.25 32.11
C LEU A 258 8.72 -11.16 32.26
N THR A 259 8.36 -10.78 33.49
CA THR A 259 7.42 -9.68 33.72
C THR A 259 7.96 -8.38 33.16
N HIS A 260 9.24 -8.09 33.41
CA HIS A 260 9.90 -6.92 32.85
C HIS A 260 9.96 -6.96 31.32
N PHE A 261 10.35 -8.09 30.73
CA PHE A 261 10.34 -8.26 29.27
C PHE A 261 8.98 -7.93 28.66
N TYR A 262 7.89 -8.52 29.17
CA TYR A 262 6.57 -8.29 28.61
C TYR A 262 6.06 -6.84 28.80
N SER A 263 6.52 -6.16 29.83
CA SER A 263 6.17 -4.74 30.04
C SER A 263 6.70 -3.82 28.95
N VAL A 264 7.83 -4.16 28.30
CA VAL A 264 8.45 -3.39 27.20
C VAL A 264 8.16 -4.00 25.82
N TYR A 265 8.02 -5.31 25.75
CA TYR A 265 7.69 -6.03 24.50
C TYR A 265 6.26 -5.71 24.01
N GLY A 266 5.28 -5.63 24.91
CA GLY A 266 3.89 -5.31 24.56
C GLY A 266 3.74 -4.01 23.76
N PRO A 267 4.26 -2.88 24.23
CA PRO A 267 4.31 -1.63 23.47
C PRO A 267 4.99 -1.75 22.11
N ALA A 268 6.08 -2.52 21.99
CA ALA A 268 6.76 -2.73 20.71
C ALA A 268 5.88 -3.51 19.71
N ILE A 269 5.14 -4.51 20.17
CA ILE A 269 4.14 -5.22 19.36
C ILE A 269 3.03 -4.27 18.88
N GLN A 270 2.54 -3.40 19.76
CA GLN A 270 1.52 -2.41 19.38
C GLN A 270 2.03 -1.40 18.36
N ALA A 271 3.28 -0.98 18.44
CA ALA A 271 3.91 -0.06 17.49
C ALA A 271 4.08 -0.66 16.07
N ALA A 272 4.09 -2.00 15.95
CA ALA A 272 4.12 -2.71 14.68
C ALA A 272 2.73 -2.85 14.00
N ILE A 273 1.67 -2.33 14.62
CA ILE A 273 0.31 -2.33 14.05
C ILE A 273 0.13 -1.05 13.24
N PRO A 274 -0.22 -1.13 11.94
CA PRO A 274 -0.42 0.06 11.12
C PRO A 274 -1.63 0.87 11.61
N ALA A 275 -1.49 2.20 11.58
CA ALA A 275 -2.58 3.12 11.95
C ALA A 275 -3.69 3.14 10.89
N THR A 276 -3.34 2.93 9.61
CA THR A 276 -4.32 2.89 8.52
C THR A 276 -5.15 1.60 8.53
N ARG A 277 -6.38 1.68 8.02
CA ARG A 277 -7.27 0.54 7.75
C ARG A 277 -7.73 0.49 6.29
N ASN A 278 -7.33 1.49 5.51
CA ASN A 278 -7.63 1.58 4.08
C ASN A 278 -6.44 2.21 3.37
N LEU A 279 -5.94 1.53 2.35
CA LEU A 279 -4.74 1.99 1.62
C LEU A 279 -5.02 3.15 0.66
N THR A 280 -6.28 3.49 0.40
CA THR A 280 -6.70 4.54 -0.54
C THR A 280 -7.37 5.73 0.14
N GLN A 281 -7.34 5.78 1.47
CA GLN A 281 -7.85 6.90 2.25
C GLN A 281 -6.70 7.64 2.96
N PRO A 282 -6.89 8.93 3.31
CA PRO A 282 -5.90 9.67 4.09
C PRO A 282 -5.54 8.95 5.39
N LEU A 283 -4.27 9.00 5.78
CA LEU A 283 -3.81 8.51 7.08
C LEU A 283 -4.57 9.22 8.23
N PRO A 284 -5.05 8.48 9.22
CA PRO A 284 -5.66 9.09 10.40
C PRO A 284 -4.69 10.07 11.09
N GLY A 285 -5.07 11.34 11.21
CA GLY A 285 -4.24 12.39 11.81
C GLY A 285 -3.33 13.14 10.84
N GLY A 286 -3.30 12.79 9.56
CA GLY A 286 -2.58 13.49 8.50
C GLY A 286 -3.41 14.63 7.90
N GLY A 287 -3.61 15.68 8.63
CA GLY A 287 -4.00 16.99 8.06
C GLY A 287 -2.83 17.52 7.24
N GLY A 288 -2.97 17.55 5.91
CA GLY A 288 -2.16 18.21 4.91
C GLY A 288 -0.68 18.45 5.17
N GLY A 289 0.19 17.73 4.49
CA GLY A 289 1.58 18.13 4.21
C GLY A 289 2.52 18.02 5.41
N GLY A 290 3.26 16.95 5.52
CA GLY A 290 4.32 16.88 6.50
C GLY A 290 4.94 15.50 6.52
N GLY A 291 6.22 15.45 6.16
CA GLY A 291 7.02 14.26 6.15
C GLY A 291 6.95 13.45 7.44
N VAL A 292 7.45 12.26 7.35
CA VAL A 292 7.67 11.27 8.42
C VAL A 292 8.57 11.89 9.52
N ALA A 293 8.01 12.85 10.29
CA ALA A 293 8.66 13.42 11.46
C ALA A 293 8.01 12.83 12.71
N GLY A 294 8.59 11.79 13.27
CA GLY A 294 8.13 11.26 14.53
C GLY A 294 8.57 9.87 14.92
N MET A 295 9.27 9.11 14.09
CA MET A 295 9.73 7.77 14.49
C MET A 295 11.24 7.65 14.77
N THR A 296 11.98 8.73 14.84
CA THR A 296 13.44 8.69 14.97
C THR A 296 13.99 9.06 16.35
N GLU A 297 13.23 9.12 17.44
CA GLU A 297 13.86 9.39 18.76
C GLU A 297 13.08 8.89 19.98
N GLN A 298 12.65 7.62 19.98
CA GLN A 298 12.29 6.97 21.24
C GLN A 298 13.06 5.67 21.52
N GLY A 299 14.24 5.53 20.92
CA GLY A 299 15.16 4.41 21.14
C GLY A 299 16.24 4.66 22.20
N GLY A 300 16.14 5.70 23.02
CA GLY A 300 17.17 6.13 23.94
C GLY A 300 16.83 6.12 25.43
N GLN A 301 15.90 5.29 25.89
CA GLN A 301 15.82 5.01 27.33
C GLN A 301 16.74 3.84 27.67
N GLY A 302 17.98 4.20 28.03
CA GLY A 302 18.96 3.27 28.56
C GLY A 302 18.38 2.50 29.76
N PHE A 303 18.55 1.18 29.71
CA PHE A 303 18.23 0.31 30.84
C PHE A 303 19.00 0.80 32.07
N PRO A 304 18.40 0.82 33.26
CA PRO A 304 19.11 1.17 34.46
C PRO A 304 20.22 0.15 34.68
N THR A 305 21.47 0.61 34.68
CA THR A 305 22.63 -0.16 35.12
C THR A 305 22.41 -0.55 36.59
N VAL A 306 22.34 -1.85 36.85
CA VAL A 306 22.36 -2.37 38.21
C VAL A 306 23.73 -1.99 38.79
N GLN A 307 23.77 -1.03 39.69
CA GLN A 307 24.94 -0.80 40.56
C GLN A 307 25.04 -1.97 41.53
N GLN A 308 26.24 -2.54 41.59
CA GLN A 308 26.63 -3.56 42.56
C GLN A 308 26.56 -3.06 44.00
#